data_fdbed817a0d7b9a34f5342f68f2c4669
#
_entry.id   fdbed817a0d7b9a34f5342f68f2c4669
#
_cell.length_a   1.000
_cell.length_b   1.000
_cell.length_c   1.000
_cell.angle_alpha   90.00
_cell.angle_beta   90.00
_cell.angle_gamma   90.00
#
_symmetry.space_group_name_H-M   'P 1'
#
loop_
_entity.id
_entity.type
_entity.pdbx_description
1 polymer ?
#
loop_
_entity_poly.entity_id
_entity_poly.type
_entity_poly.pdbx_seq_one_letter_code
_entity_poly.pdbx_strand_id
1 'polypeptide(L)'
;MSKIAFITGASSGIGAACARKFAQGGYTLLLNARSTDKLKALKTELETTYGIDVLLLPFDVRDRKAAAEAITTLPERYQAIDVLVNNAGLALGMDKEYAGVEADYDTMIDTNITALLMITRLVVPGMIARGKGHIINIGSVAGDAAYPGGSVYCATKAAVKVLSDGLRMDLVDTPLRVTNVKPGLVETNFSVTRFGGDKRACRQGISRYQTADRR
;
A
#
# COMPACT_ATOMS: atom_id res chain seq x y z
N MET A 1 -21.14 -0.55 16.17
CA MET A 1 -19.70 -0.90 16.05
C MET A 1 -19.02 0.10 15.15
N SER A 2 -17.79 0.53 15.47
CA SER A 2 -16.97 1.37 14.59
C SER A 2 -16.63 0.62 13.31
N LYS A 3 -16.50 1.35 12.19
CA LYS A 3 -16.01 0.77 10.93
C LYS A 3 -14.54 0.37 11.07
N ILE A 4 -14.11 -0.65 10.34
CA ILE A 4 -12.76 -1.20 10.40
C ILE A 4 -12.02 -0.87 9.10
N ALA A 5 -10.82 -0.27 9.21
CA ALA A 5 -9.93 -0.07 8.10
C ALA A 5 -8.64 -0.89 8.27
N PHE A 6 -8.33 -1.71 7.27
CA PHE A 6 -7.07 -2.45 7.19
C PHE A 6 -6.11 -1.74 6.24
N ILE A 7 -4.93 -1.35 6.72
CA ILE A 7 -3.95 -0.57 5.97
C ILE A 7 -2.62 -1.32 5.91
N THR A 8 -2.16 -1.66 4.72
CA THR A 8 -0.84 -2.26 4.52
C THR A 8 0.23 -1.18 4.35
N GLY A 9 1.47 -1.44 4.80
CA GLY A 9 2.55 -0.47 4.74
C GLY A 9 2.32 0.77 5.62
N ALA A 10 1.64 0.61 6.76
CA ALA A 10 1.17 1.70 7.61
C ALA A 10 2.26 2.41 8.43
N SER A 11 3.51 1.90 8.46
CA SER A 11 4.55 2.40 9.36
C SER A 11 5.16 3.74 8.97
N SER A 12 4.85 4.28 7.79
CA SER A 12 5.39 5.55 7.31
C SER A 12 4.61 6.14 6.13
N GLY A 13 4.96 7.35 5.72
CA GLY A 13 4.49 7.99 4.48
C GLY A 13 2.96 8.02 4.35
N ILE A 14 2.48 7.67 3.16
CA ILE A 14 1.05 7.67 2.81
C ILE A 14 0.25 6.74 3.73
N GLY A 15 0.77 5.54 4.03
CA GLY A 15 0.08 4.59 4.91
C GLY A 15 -0.15 5.13 6.32
N ALA A 16 0.85 5.76 6.93
CA ALA A 16 0.70 6.40 8.24
C ALA A 16 -0.24 7.61 8.19
N ALA A 17 -0.20 8.40 7.12
CA ALA A 17 -1.14 9.51 6.91
C ALA A 17 -2.59 9.00 6.76
N CYS A 18 -2.80 7.92 6.01
CA CYS A 18 -4.10 7.26 5.92
C CYS A 18 -4.58 6.78 7.30
N ALA A 19 -3.69 6.14 8.08
CA ALA A 19 -4.04 5.66 9.42
C ALA A 19 -4.54 6.81 10.30
N ARG A 20 -3.86 7.97 10.31
CA ARG A 20 -4.30 9.17 11.04
C ARG A 20 -5.66 9.68 10.56
N LYS A 21 -5.88 9.71 9.24
CA LYS A 21 -7.16 10.17 8.68
C LYS A 21 -8.32 9.23 9.02
N PHE A 22 -8.12 7.93 8.96
CA PHE A 22 -9.15 6.97 9.38
C PHE A 22 -9.39 7.02 10.90
N ALA A 23 -8.32 7.19 11.71
CA ALA A 23 -8.44 7.39 13.15
C ALA A 23 -9.27 8.62 13.50
N GLN A 24 -9.02 9.75 12.83
CA GLN A 24 -9.81 10.98 12.96
C GLN A 24 -11.29 10.76 12.61
N GLY A 25 -11.58 9.81 11.71
CA GLY A 25 -12.94 9.40 11.35
C GLY A 25 -13.56 8.37 12.28
N GLY A 26 -12.91 8.01 13.39
CA GLY A 26 -13.42 7.06 14.38
C GLY A 26 -13.38 5.58 13.96
N TYR A 27 -12.51 5.23 13.00
CA TYR A 27 -12.35 3.84 12.57
C TYR A 27 -11.48 3.06 13.55
N THR A 28 -11.83 1.79 13.78
CA THR A 28 -10.90 0.79 14.29
C THR A 28 -9.88 0.46 13.21
N LEU A 29 -8.60 0.33 13.56
CA LEU A 29 -7.54 0.15 12.57
C LEU A 29 -6.82 -1.19 12.71
N LEU A 30 -6.61 -1.85 11.57
CA LEU A 30 -5.67 -2.95 11.41
C LEU A 30 -4.45 -2.41 10.66
N LEU A 31 -3.30 -2.34 11.31
CA LEU A 31 -2.10 -1.73 10.75
C LEU A 31 -1.02 -2.77 10.46
N ASN A 32 -0.70 -2.97 9.19
CA ASN A 32 0.37 -3.86 8.78
C ASN A 32 1.63 -3.09 8.37
N ALA A 33 2.78 -3.57 8.81
CA ALA A 33 4.11 -3.26 8.28
C ALA A 33 5.14 -4.23 8.86
N ARG A 34 6.38 -4.21 8.33
CA ARG A 34 7.49 -5.01 8.85
C ARG A 34 8.09 -4.42 10.14
N SER A 35 8.10 -3.10 10.27
CA SER A 35 8.71 -2.40 11.41
C SER A 35 7.74 -2.35 12.59
N THR A 36 7.87 -3.30 13.50
CA THR A 36 7.05 -3.42 14.70
C THR A 36 7.15 -2.17 15.59
N ASP A 37 8.34 -1.60 15.76
CA ASP A 37 8.54 -0.44 16.64
C ASP A 37 7.82 0.81 16.10
N LYS A 38 7.89 1.03 14.78
CA LYS A 38 7.15 2.14 14.15
C LYS A 38 5.65 1.93 14.24
N LEU A 39 5.17 0.68 14.09
CA LEU A 39 3.74 0.36 14.28
C LEU A 39 3.30 0.61 15.72
N LYS A 40 4.10 0.20 16.73
CA LYS A 40 3.79 0.45 18.14
C LYS A 40 3.72 1.95 18.46
N ALA A 41 4.68 2.73 17.98
CA ALA A 41 4.66 4.18 18.14
C ALA A 41 3.41 4.82 17.51
N LEU A 42 3.06 4.43 16.28
CA LEU A 42 1.87 4.91 15.60
C LEU A 42 0.58 4.47 16.33
N LYS A 43 0.51 3.23 16.81
CA LYS A 43 -0.62 2.75 17.62
C LYS A 43 -0.82 3.63 18.84
N THR A 44 0.24 3.85 19.65
CA THR A 44 0.16 4.68 20.86
C THR A 44 -0.31 6.10 20.53
N GLU A 45 0.22 6.70 19.47
CA GLU A 45 -0.21 8.01 18.97
C GLU A 45 -1.72 8.04 18.68
N LEU A 46 -2.21 7.05 17.90
CA LEU A 46 -3.59 7.03 17.42
C LEU A 46 -4.58 6.73 18.53
N GLU A 47 -4.28 5.77 19.42
CA GLU A 47 -5.12 5.43 20.55
C GLU A 47 -5.21 6.59 21.56
N THR A 48 -4.08 7.25 21.84
CA THR A 48 -4.05 8.40 22.77
C THR A 48 -4.77 9.61 22.19
N THR A 49 -4.59 9.91 20.89
CA THR A 49 -5.13 11.12 20.28
C THR A 49 -6.61 11.01 19.93
N TYR A 50 -7.07 9.83 19.49
CA TYR A 50 -8.40 9.66 18.91
C TYR A 50 -9.29 8.69 19.69
N GLY A 51 -8.76 7.98 20.69
CA GLY A 51 -9.53 7.03 21.51
C GLY A 51 -10.05 5.82 20.73
N ILE A 52 -9.39 5.43 19.65
CA ILE A 52 -9.77 4.30 18.79
C ILE A 52 -9.03 3.02 19.17
N ASP A 53 -9.55 1.88 18.74
CA ASP A 53 -8.87 0.58 18.88
C ASP A 53 -7.95 0.31 17.68
N VAL A 54 -6.72 -0.13 17.93
CA VAL A 54 -5.71 -0.41 16.90
C VAL A 54 -5.11 -1.80 17.10
N LEU A 55 -5.28 -2.69 16.13
CA LEU A 55 -4.60 -3.99 16.07
C LEU A 55 -3.37 -3.90 15.15
N LEU A 56 -2.22 -4.37 15.63
CA LEU A 56 -1.01 -4.46 14.82
C LEU A 56 -0.88 -5.82 14.17
N LEU A 57 -0.53 -5.82 12.89
CA LEU A 57 -0.30 -7.01 12.07
C LEU A 57 1.15 -6.96 11.51
N PRO A 58 2.17 -7.30 12.32
CA PRO A 58 3.58 -7.15 11.96
C PRO A 58 4.05 -8.33 11.10
N PHE A 59 3.85 -8.24 9.78
CA PHE A 59 4.38 -9.22 8.81
C PHE A 59 4.84 -8.52 7.53
N ASP A 60 5.70 -9.20 6.76
CA ASP A 60 6.04 -8.78 5.39
C ASP A 60 4.91 -9.20 4.45
N VAL A 61 4.33 -8.25 3.72
CA VAL A 61 3.23 -8.53 2.78
C VAL A 61 3.60 -9.54 1.68
N ARG A 62 4.89 -9.77 1.43
CA ARG A 62 5.41 -10.78 0.50
C ARG A 62 5.35 -12.20 1.08
N ASP A 63 5.33 -12.32 2.41
CA ASP A 63 5.16 -13.62 3.07
C ASP A 63 3.69 -14.04 3.04
N ARG A 64 3.38 -14.87 2.04
CA ARG A 64 2.01 -15.36 1.79
C ARG A 64 1.43 -16.14 2.96
N LYS A 65 2.28 -16.92 3.66
CA LYS A 65 1.84 -17.74 4.80
C LYS A 65 1.53 -16.86 6.00
N ALA A 66 2.44 -15.96 6.37
CA ALA A 66 2.23 -15.03 7.47
C ALA A 66 1.02 -14.10 7.22
N ALA A 67 0.85 -13.62 5.99
CA ALA A 67 -0.30 -12.79 5.62
C ALA A 67 -1.63 -13.56 5.73
N ALA A 68 -1.68 -14.80 5.21
CA ALA A 68 -2.87 -15.64 5.30
C ALA A 68 -3.20 -15.95 6.76
N GLU A 69 -2.24 -16.38 7.56
CA GLU A 69 -2.41 -16.66 8.97
C GLU A 69 -2.94 -15.42 9.72
N ALA A 70 -2.26 -14.26 9.57
CA ALA A 70 -2.66 -13.04 10.26
C ALA A 70 -4.08 -12.58 9.93
N ILE A 71 -4.57 -12.78 8.70
CA ILE A 71 -5.90 -12.33 8.27
C ILE A 71 -6.97 -13.36 8.62
N THR A 72 -6.70 -14.66 8.46
CA THR A 72 -7.71 -15.72 8.72
C THR A 72 -7.90 -15.99 10.21
N THR A 73 -6.93 -15.66 11.06
CA THR A 73 -7.01 -15.82 12.51
C THR A 73 -7.37 -14.52 13.26
N LEU A 74 -7.83 -13.49 12.55
CA LEU A 74 -8.27 -12.26 13.19
C LEU A 74 -9.35 -12.55 14.25
N PRO A 75 -9.24 -11.98 15.46
CA PRO A 75 -10.32 -12.03 16.45
C PRO A 75 -11.64 -11.55 15.83
N GLU A 76 -12.76 -12.15 16.20
CA GLU A 76 -14.09 -11.89 15.61
C GLU A 76 -14.41 -10.39 15.48
N ARG A 77 -14.10 -9.61 16.51
CA ARG A 77 -14.33 -8.15 16.51
C ARG A 77 -13.60 -7.37 15.42
N TYR A 78 -12.58 -7.97 14.76
CA TYR A 78 -11.80 -7.34 13.70
C TYR A 78 -12.04 -7.95 12.30
N GLN A 79 -12.85 -8.99 12.18
CA GLN A 79 -13.07 -9.68 10.90
C GLN A 79 -13.92 -8.87 9.91
N ALA A 80 -14.77 -7.96 10.40
CA ALA A 80 -15.68 -7.17 9.57
C ALA A 80 -14.99 -5.95 8.92
N ILE A 81 -13.91 -6.19 8.14
CA ILE A 81 -13.15 -5.13 7.48
C ILE A 81 -14.05 -4.38 6.49
N ASP A 82 -14.28 -3.08 6.72
CA ASP A 82 -15.08 -2.19 5.85
C ASP A 82 -14.25 -1.52 4.76
N VAL A 83 -12.96 -1.24 5.06
CA VAL A 83 -12.04 -0.60 4.12
C VAL A 83 -10.72 -1.36 4.08
N LEU A 84 -10.26 -1.72 2.88
CA LEU A 84 -8.92 -2.23 2.64
C LEU A 84 -8.10 -1.16 1.91
N VAL A 85 -6.98 -0.74 2.50
CA VAL A 85 -6.02 0.16 1.85
C VAL A 85 -4.76 -0.65 1.49
N ASN A 86 -4.65 -1.07 0.25
CA ASN A 86 -3.45 -1.67 -0.32
C ASN A 86 -2.43 -0.56 -0.61
N ASN A 87 -1.69 -0.18 0.42
CA ASN A 87 -0.69 0.90 0.34
C ASN A 87 0.75 0.37 0.33
N ALA A 88 1.01 -0.82 0.87
CA ALA A 88 2.36 -1.38 0.81
C ALA A 88 2.89 -1.37 -0.62
N GLY A 89 4.06 -0.78 -0.81
CA GLY A 89 4.68 -0.63 -2.11
C GLY A 89 6.00 0.12 -2.01
N LEU A 90 6.89 -0.12 -2.97
CA LEU A 90 8.21 0.50 -3.04
C LEU A 90 8.68 0.64 -4.48
N ALA A 91 9.69 1.47 -4.68
CA ALA A 91 10.55 1.47 -5.86
C ALA A 91 12.00 1.26 -5.41
N LEU A 92 12.79 0.57 -6.22
CA LEU A 92 14.22 0.32 -5.99
C LEU A 92 15.00 0.71 -7.24
N GLY A 93 16.16 1.32 -7.05
CA GLY A 93 17.08 1.69 -8.12
C GLY A 93 16.56 2.76 -9.08
N MET A 94 17.45 3.15 -9.98
CA MET A 94 17.21 4.05 -11.13
C MET A 94 18.07 3.65 -12.34
N ASP A 95 18.49 2.39 -12.39
CA ASP A 95 19.29 1.85 -13.44
C ASP A 95 18.47 1.68 -14.73
N LYS A 96 19.14 1.67 -15.87
CA LYS A 96 18.50 1.26 -17.11
C LYS A 96 18.00 -0.17 -16.96
N GLU A 97 16.84 -0.48 -17.53
CA GLU A 97 16.16 -1.77 -17.36
C GLU A 97 17.08 -2.98 -17.61
N TYR A 98 17.91 -2.92 -18.62
CA TYR A 98 18.84 -3.99 -18.99
C TYR A 98 20.09 -4.09 -18.09
N ALA A 99 20.27 -3.16 -17.14
CA ALA A 99 21.45 -3.07 -16.28
C ALA A 99 21.09 -3.03 -14.78
N GLY A 100 19.81 -3.16 -14.44
CA GLY A 100 19.35 -3.12 -13.06
C GLY A 100 19.56 -4.45 -12.32
N VAL A 101 19.32 -4.43 -11.03
CA VAL A 101 19.48 -5.59 -10.13
C VAL A 101 18.20 -6.44 -10.17
N GLU A 102 18.33 -7.72 -10.58
CA GLU A 102 17.21 -8.66 -10.71
C GLU A 102 16.41 -8.79 -9.39
N ALA A 103 17.09 -8.91 -8.26
CA ALA A 103 16.45 -9.03 -6.95
C ALA A 103 15.60 -7.80 -6.56
N ASP A 104 15.97 -6.61 -7.08
CA ASP A 104 15.17 -5.40 -6.90
C ASP A 104 13.88 -5.46 -7.73
N TYR A 105 13.95 -6.05 -8.93
CA TYR A 105 12.78 -6.25 -9.79
C TYR A 105 11.78 -7.22 -9.14
N ASP A 106 12.26 -8.37 -8.67
CA ASP A 106 11.46 -9.35 -7.95
C ASP A 106 10.81 -8.71 -6.71
N THR A 107 11.59 -7.96 -5.94
CA THR A 107 11.09 -7.26 -4.74
C THR A 107 9.99 -6.25 -5.09
N MET A 108 10.12 -5.50 -6.18
CA MET A 108 9.09 -4.56 -6.64
C MET A 108 7.83 -5.29 -7.10
N ILE A 109 7.96 -6.36 -7.89
CA ILE A 109 6.84 -7.15 -8.38
C ILE A 109 6.10 -7.82 -7.23
N ASP A 110 6.82 -8.48 -6.34
CA ASP A 110 6.26 -9.18 -5.19
C ASP A 110 5.54 -8.24 -4.23
N THR A 111 6.11 -7.06 -3.98
CA THR A 111 5.49 -6.10 -3.06
C THR A 111 4.31 -5.37 -3.70
N ASN A 112 4.50 -4.84 -4.93
CA ASN A 112 3.53 -3.91 -5.52
C ASN A 112 2.37 -4.63 -6.21
N ILE A 113 2.58 -5.87 -6.70
CA ILE A 113 1.59 -6.65 -7.46
C ILE A 113 1.15 -7.88 -6.67
N THR A 114 2.05 -8.83 -6.41
CA THR A 114 1.71 -10.13 -5.85
C THR A 114 1.07 -10.00 -4.47
N ALA A 115 1.66 -9.18 -3.59
CA ALA A 115 1.12 -8.95 -2.25
C ALA A 115 -0.24 -8.25 -2.28
N LEU A 116 -0.44 -7.25 -3.15
CA LEU A 116 -1.73 -6.59 -3.33
C LEU A 116 -2.82 -7.59 -3.72
N LEU A 117 -2.56 -8.43 -4.71
CA LEU A 117 -3.51 -9.46 -5.16
C LEU A 117 -3.86 -10.43 -4.03
N MET A 118 -2.86 -10.88 -3.28
CA MET A 118 -3.04 -11.84 -2.21
C MET A 118 -3.84 -11.27 -1.03
N ILE A 119 -3.52 -10.07 -0.58
CA ILE A 119 -4.27 -9.40 0.50
C ILE A 119 -5.72 -9.14 0.05
N THR A 120 -5.91 -8.68 -1.19
CA THR A 120 -7.25 -8.48 -1.77
C THR A 120 -8.06 -9.77 -1.78
N ARG A 121 -7.45 -10.88 -2.22
CA ARG A 121 -8.09 -12.20 -2.24
C ARG A 121 -8.51 -12.69 -0.85
N LEU A 122 -7.74 -12.37 0.19
CA LEU A 122 -8.06 -12.76 1.57
C LEU A 122 -9.18 -11.93 2.18
N VAL A 123 -9.33 -10.66 1.80
CA VAL A 123 -10.25 -9.71 2.44
C VAL A 123 -11.59 -9.58 1.71
N VAL A 124 -11.57 -9.52 0.38
CA VAL A 124 -12.76 -9.21 -0.44
C VAL A 124 -13.91 -10.21 -0.28
N PRO A 125 -13.69 -11.54 -0.18
CA PRO A 125 -14.79 -12.47 0.03
C PRO A 125 -15.64 -12.14 1.28
N GLY A 126 -15.00 -11.75 2.39
CA GLY A 126 -15.71 -11.30 3.58
C GLY A 126 -16.49 -10.00 3.38
N MET A 127 -16.01 -9.09 2.55
CA MET A 127 -16.75 -7.88 2.17
C MET A 127 -17.98 -8.22 1.31
N ILE A 128 -17.84 -9.14 0.33
CA ILE A 128 -18.95 -9.62 -0.51
C ILE A 128 -20.04 -10.24 0.35
N ALA A 129 -19.66 -11.15 1.25
CA ALA A 129 -20.62 -11.84 2.13
C ALA A 129 -21.41 -10.87 3.03
N ARG A 130 -20.85 -9.72 3.39
CA ARG A 130 -21.53 -8.68 4.19
C ARG A 130 -22.26 -7.64 3.34
N GLY A 131 -22.11 -7.67 2.01
CA GLY A 131 -22.71 -6.69 1.10
C GLY A 131 -22.17 -5.27 1.28
N LYS A 132 -20.95 -5.09 1.83
CA LYS A 132 -20.33 -3.77 1.96
C LYS A 132 -18.79 -3.86 2.03
N GLY A 133 -18.13 -2.91 1.40
CA GLY A 133 -16.68 -2.81 1.42
C GLY A 133 -16.15 -1.74 0.47
N HIS A 134 -14.95 -1.24 0.77
CA HIS A 134 -14.24 -0.32 -0.09
C HIS A 134 -12.78 -0.73 -0.19
N ILE A 135 -12.33 -1.10 -1.36
CA ILE A 135 -10.94 -1.42 -1.66
C ILE A 135 -10.27 -0.17 -2.24
N ILE A 136 -9.19 0.30 -1.61
CA ILE A 136 -8.40 1.46 -2.03
C ILE A 136 -7.00 0.98 -2.35
N ASN A 137 -6.63 1.00 -3.62
CA ASN A 137 -5.30 0.65 -4.07
C ASN A 137 -4.46 1.92 -4.28
N ILE A 138 -3.26 1.96 -3.72
CA ILE A 138 -2.33 3.07 -3.93
C ILE A 138 -1.49 2.80 -5.17
N GLY A 139 -1.97 3.33 -6.29
CA GLY A 139 -1.27 3.38 -7.57
C GLY A 139 -0.18 4.45 -7.60
N SER A 140 -0.02 5.10 -8.74
CA SER A 140 0.85 6.26 -8.96
C SER A 140 0.53 6.87 -10.32
N VAL A 141 0.81 8.15 -10.52
CA VAL A 141 0.89 8.76 -11.86
C VAL A 141 1.96 8.09 -12.73
N ALA A 142 2.99 7.50 -12.12
CA ALA A 142 3.99 6.69 -12.80
C ALA A 142 3.44 5.42 -13.47
N GLY A 143 2.22 5.02 -13.16
CA GLY A 143 1.52 3.93 -13.86
C GLY A 143 0.87 4.34 -15.19
N ASP A 144 0.87 5.63 -15.52
CA ASP A 144 0.30 6.13 -16.79
C ASP A 144 1.38 6.30 -17.87
N ALA A 145 2.65 6.53 -17.48
CA ALA A 145 3.77 6.68 -18.40
C ALA A 145 5.09 6.29 -17.74
N ALA A 146 5.97 5.66 -18.50
CA ALA A 146 7.31 5.29 -18.04
C ALA A 146 8.26 6.49 -18.07
N TYR A 147 9.27 6.45 -17.20
CA TYR A 147 10.39 7.39 -17.21
C TYR A 147 11.73 6.64 -17.14
N PRO A 148 12.83 7.23 -17.62
CA PRO A 148 14.14 6.58 -17.64
C PRO A 148 14.58 6.09 -16.25
N GLY A 149 14.98 4.82 -16.14
CA GLY A 149 15.38 4.17 -14.88
C GLY A 149 14.21 3.83 -13.94
N GLY A 150 12.98 3.95 -14.41
CA GLY A 150 11.78 3.64 -13.62
C GLY A 150 10.87 2.59 -14.25
N SER A 151 11.26 1.95 -15.36
CA SER A 151 10.39 1.07 -16.16
C SER A 151 9.70 -0.01 -15.32
N VAL A 152 10.43 -0.76 -14.51
CA VAL A 152 9.86 -1.84 -13.69
C VAL A 152 8.87 -1.28 -12.64
N TYR A 153 9.24 -0.21 -11.93
CA TYR A 153 8.31 0.45 -11.02
C TYR A 153 7.05 0.94 -11.73
N CYS A 154 7.21 1.62 -12.87
CA CYS A 154 6.09 2.12 -13.69
C CYS A 154 5.19 0.96 -14.13
N ALA A 155 5.77 -0.14 -14.60
CA ALA A 155 5.04 -1.35 -14.97
C ALA A 155 4.24 -1.92 -13.79
N THR A 156 4.82 -1.98 -12.58
CA THR A 156 4.07 -2.43 -11.40
C THR A 156 2.90 -1.50 -11.07
N LYS A 157 3.04 -0.19 -11.25
CA LYS A 157 1.97 0.78 -10.99
C LYS A 157 0.92 0.81 -12.10
N ALA A 158 1.30 0.53 -13.36
CA ALA A 158 0.36 0.27 -14.44
C ALA A 158 -0.45 -1.01 -14.18
N ALA A 159 0.21 -2.07 -13.70
CA ALA A 159 -0.48 -3.29 -13.27
C ALA A 159 -1.51 -3.00 -12.16
N VAL A 160 -1.17 -2.22 -11.13
CA VAL A 160 -2.13 -1.84 -10.07
C VAL A 160 -3.34 -1.13 -10.64
N LYS A 161 -3.17 -0.26 -11.66
CA LYS A 161 -4.28 0.40 -12.35
C LYS A 161 -5.20 -0.64 -13.01
N VAL A 162 -4.63 -1.51 -13.85
CA VAL A 162 -5.40 -2.52 -14.60
C VAL A 162 -6.08 -3.51 -13.64
N LEU A 163 -5.40 -3.95 -12.58
CA LEU A 163 -5.97 -4.82 -11.56
C LEU A 163 -7.12 -4.15 -10.80
N SER A 164 -7.04 -2.84 -10.56
CA SER A 164 -8.12 -2.08 -9.92
C SER A 164 -9.35 -1.98 -10.84
N ASP A 165 -9.12 -1.78 -12.14
CA ASP A 165 -10.18 -1.71 -13.14
C ASP A 165 -10.84 -3.09 -13.31
N GLY A 166 -10.05 -4.17 -13.41
CA GLY A 166 -10.56 -5.56 -13.46
C GLY A 166 -11.37 -5.93 -12.23
N LEU A 167 -10.84 -5.69 -11.03
CA LEU A 167 -11.56 -5.96 -9.79
C LEU A 167 -12.90 -5.18 -9.71
N ARG A 168 -12.97 -3.97 -10.26
CA ARG A 168 -14.23 -3.20 -10.33
C ARG A 168 -15.24 -3.86 -11.26
N MET A 169 -14.77 -4.44 -12.37
CA MET A 169 -15.63 -5.21 -13.28
C MET A 169 -16.11 -6.50 -12.62
N ASP A 170 -15.24 -7.22 -11.92
CA ASP A 170 -15.57 -8.47 -11.22
C ASP A 170 -16.57 -8.25 -10.07
N LEU A 171 -16.67 -7.03 -9.54
CA LEU A 171 -17.53 -6.65 -8.43
C LEU A 171 -18.77 -5.86 -8.86
N VAL A 172 -19.08 -5.78 -10.16
CA VAL A 172 -20.17 -4.95 -10.71
C VAL A 172 -21.54 -5.29 -10.11
N ASP A 173 -21.79 -6.56 -9.81
CA ASP A 173 -23.06 -7.04 -9.22
C ASP A 173 -23.08 -6.93 -7.67
N THR A 174 -22.11 -6.26 -7.08
CA THR A 174 -21.99 -6.06 -5.63
C THR A 174 -22.02 -4.57 -5.27
N PRO A 175 -22.41 -4.19 -4.04
CA PRO A 175 -22.33 -2.80 -3.60
C PRO A 175 -20.91 -2.38 -3.18
N LEU A 176 -19.88 -3.16 -3.47
CA LEU A 176 -18.50 -2.87 -3.14
C LEU A 176 -17.92 -1.79 -4.06
N ARG A 177 -16.98 -1.02 -3.53
CA ARG A 177 -16.29 0.01 -4.28
C ARG A 177 -14.80 -0.28 -4.41
N VAL A 178 -14.24 0.02 -5.58
CA VAL A 178 -12.80 -0.06 -5.83
C VAL A 178 -12.30 1.30 -6.30
N THR A 179 -11.30 1.83 -5.61
CA THR A 179 -10.66 3.11 -5.93
C THR A 179 -9.17 2.89 -6.15
N ASN A 180 -8.65 3.37 -7.28
CA ASN A 180 -7.22 3.49 -7.50
C ASN A 180 -6.82 4.96 -7.28
N VAL A 181 -6.07 5.23 -6.21
CA VAL A 181 -5.48 6.55 -5.93
C VAL A 181 -4.12 6.62 -6.63
N LYS A 182 -3.91 7.66 -7.42
CA LYS A 182 -2.64 7.87 -8.16
C LYS A 182 -1.90 9.10 -7.61
N PRO A 183 -1.09 8.94 -6.52
CA PRO A 183 -0.28 10.04 -6.04
C PRO A 183 0.74 10.48 -7.08
N GLY A 184 1.01 11.78 -7.12
CA GLY A 184 2.16 12.36 -7.78
C GLY A 184 3.41 12.27 -6.89
N LEU A 185 4.28 13.28 -6.97
CA LEU A 185 5.42 13.40 -6.07
C LEU A 185 4.92 13.79 -4.66
N VAL A 186 5.11 12.90 -3.71
CA VAL A 186 4.79 13.13 -2.31
C VAL A 186 6.07 13.02 -1.49
N GLU A 187 6.34 14.05 -0.68
CA GLU A 187 7.50 14.06 0.20
C GLU A 187 7.31 13.02 1.31
N THR A 188 8.01 11.91 1.19
CA THR A 188 7.99 10.78 2.14
C THR A 188 9.36 10.09 2.16
N ASN A 189 9.51 9.08 3.00
CA ASN A 189 10.70 8.22 2.99
C ASN A 189 10.80 7.30 1.75
N PHE A 190 9.89 7.41 0.79
CA PHE A 190 9.86 6.59 -0.41
C PHE A 190 11.16 6.72 -1.22
N SER A 191 11.62 7.97 -1.46
CA SER A 191 12.88 8.21 -2.16
C SER A 191 14.09 7.68 -1.40
N VAL A 192 14.08 7.79 -0.06
CA VAL A 192 15.14 7.24 0.79
C VAL A 192 15.22 5.72 0.65
N THR A 193 14.06 5.03 0.64
CA THR A 193 13.97 3.59 0.42
C THR A 193 14.46 3.22 -0.99
N ARG A 194 14.07 3.98 -2.01
CA ARG A 194 14.43 3.75 -3.40
C ARG A 194 15.94 3.74 -3.62
N PHE A 195 16.67 4.61 -2.94
CA PHE A 195 18.11 4.76 -3.07
C PHE A 195 18.90 4.14 -1.92
N GLY A 196 18.34 3.14 -1.22
CA GLY A 196 19.04 2.41 -0.17
C GLY A 196 19.57 3.28 0.99
N GLY A 197 18.95 4.45 1.23
CA GLY A 197 19.38 5.40 2.26
C GLY A 197 20.32 6.51 1.75
N ASP A 198 20.76 6.47 0.49
CA ASP A 198 21.61 7.52 -0.09
C ASP A 198 20.84 8.83 -0.33
N LYS A 199 21.04 9.79 0.58
CA LYS A 199 20.41 11.12 0.51
C LYS A 199 20.89 11.98 -0.67
N ARG A 200 22.10 11.72 -1.22
CA ARG A 200 22.59 12.42 -2.42
C ARG A 200 21.86 11.94 -3.67
N ALA A 201 21.76 10.63 -3.84
CA ALA A 201 20.98 10.03 -4.92
C ALA A 201 19.50 10.45 -4.86
N CYS A 202 18.91 10.56 -3.66
CA CYS A 202 17.56 11.08 -3.46
C CYS A 202 17.37 12.48 -4.07
N ARG A 203 18.27 13.42 -3.77
CA ARG A 203 18.18 14.80 -4.27
C ARG A 203 18.36 14.89 -5.78
N GLN A 204 19.29 14.12 -6.34
CA GLN A 204 19.53 14.06 -7.79
C GLN A 204 18.39 13.38 -8.55
N GLY A 205 17.81 12.33 -7.98
CA GLY A 205 16.65 11.64 -8.56
C GLY A 205 15.45 12.58 -8.69
N ILE A 206 15.11 13.32 -7.64
CA ILE A 206 13.98 14.28 -7.64
C ILE A 206 14.19 15.38 -8.68
N SER A 207 15.40 15.94 -8.82
CA SER A 207 15.68 17.01 -9.79
C SER A 207 15.54 16.53 -11.25
N ARG A 208 15.87 15.27 -11.56
CA ARG A 208 15.70 14.69 -12.89
C ARG A 208 14.23 14.52 -13.30
N TYR A 209 13.33 14.25 -12.33
CA TYR A 209 11.89 14.24 -12.59
C TYR A 209 11.35 15.61 -12.99
N GLN A 210 11.80 16.68 -12.32
CA GLN A 210 11.34 18.04 -12.60
C GLN A 210 11.79 18.56 -13.96
N THR A 211 12.88 18.02 -14.51
CA THR A 211 13.40 18.39 -15.84
C THR A 211 12.82 17.58 -16.99
N ALA A 212 12.34 16.35 -16.74
CA ALA A 212 11.72 15.50 -17.78
C ALA A 212 10.31 15.96 -18.15
N ASP A 213 9.59 16.62 -17.23
CA ASP A 213 8.22 17.14 -17.45
C ASP A 213 8.19 18.45 -18.29
N ARG A 214 9.34 18.95 -18.73
CA ARG A 214 9.47 20.18 -19.52
C ARG A 214 9.87 19.97 -21.00
N ARG A 215 9.80 18.73 -21.50
CA ARG A 215 10.12 18.44 -22.90
C ARG A 215 8.97 17.79 -23.65
#